data_886bc655e7b13f73f86e549c695dbe32
#
_entry.id   886bc655e7b13f73f86e549c695dbe32
#
_cell.length_a   1.000
_cell.length_b   1.000
_cell.length_c   1.000
_cell.angle_alpha   90.00
_cell.angle_beta   90.00
_cell.angle_gamma   90.00
#
_symmetry.space_group_name_H-M   'P 1'
#
loop_
_entity.id
_entity.type
_entity.pdbx_description
1 polymer ?
#
loop_
_entity_poly.entity_id
_entity_poly.type
_entity_poly.pdbx_seq_one_letter_code
_entity_poly.pdbx_strand_id
1 'polypeptide(L)'
;MKKLFALALIVLRVGSMLVAAGQTEKKEGYEIVVVPKDASNPWFVRMKVGVDEYAKETGLNVYQRGTPQIDATLQAQLIQDLIAQGVDALCVVPVDLESIEPVLAQARKAGIVVITHEGAALENVDYDIEAFSNAGYGAFIMDNLAEAMNKEGVYTTMVASLTNGSHNEWADAGVAHQIKTYPKMQLLQAEKRVESNDN
;
A
#
# COMPACT_ATOMS: atom_id res chain seq x y z
N MET A 1 64.42 -27.16 3.49
CA MET A 1 63.19 -27.72 4.04
C MET A 1 62.36 -26.69 4.84
N LYS A 2 62.95 -25.78 5.65
CA LYS A 2 62.20 -24.81 6.46
C LYS A 2 61.44 -23.70 5.65
N LYS A 3 61.88 -23.39 4.42
CA LYS A 3 61.25 -22.34 3.57
C LYS A 3 60.02 -22.85 2.77
N LEU A 4 59.93 -24.17 2.53
CA LEU A 4 58.75 -24.75 1.87
C LEU A 4 57.54 -24.89 2.82
N PHE A 5 57.78 -25.06 4.12
CA PHE A 5 56.71 -25.15 5.12
C PHE A 5 56.02 -23.81 5.39
N ALA A 6 56.77 -22.70 5.26
CA ALA A 6 56.18 -21.35 5.44
C ALA A 6 55.25 -20.97 4.30
N LEU A 7 55.50 -21.41 3.06
CA LEU A 7 54.66 -21.10 1.90
C LEU A 7 53.34 -21.88 1.94
N ALA A 8 53.36 -23.12 2.43
CA ALA A 8 52.17 -23.97 2.55
C ALA A 8 51.19 -23.43 3.62
N LEU A 9 51.69 -22.84 4.70
CA LEU A 9 50.83 -22.25 5.75
C LEU A 9 50.20 -20.92 5.34
N ILE A 10 50.80 -20.17 4.43
CA ILE A 10 50.22 -18.90 3.90
C ILE A 10 49.11 -19.21 2.90
N VAL A 11 49.26 -20.22 2.05
CA VAL A 11 48.22 -20.63 1.10
C VAL A 11 47.00 -21.22 1.82
N LEU A 12 47.21 -21.92 2.95
CA LEU A 12 46.08 -22.47 3.74
C LEU A 12 45.27 -21.37 4.49
N ARG A 13 45.91 -20.25 4.85
CA ARG A 13 45.23 -19.13 5.51
C ARG A 13 44.48 -18.20 4.53
N VAL A 14 44.92 -18.11 3.28
CA VAL A 14 44.21 -17.33 2.24
C VAL A 14 43.01 -18.11 1.71
N GLY A 15 43.07 -19.42 1.65
CA GLY A 15 41.93 -20.28 1.30
C GLY A 15 40.78 -20.24 2.31
N SER A 16 41.08 -19.98 3.61
CA SER A 16 40.04 -19.92 4.65
C SER A 16 39.31 -18.57 4.72
N MET A 17 39.84 -17.51 4.11
CA MET A 17 39.19 -16.21 4.05
C MET A 17 38.22 -16.05 2.85
N LEU A 18 38.27 -16.93 1.87
CA LEU A 18 37.41 -16.90 0.68
C LEU A 18 36.09 -17.68 0.83
N VAL A 19 35.93 -18.45 1.92
CA VAL A 19 34.68 -19.20 2.20
C VAL A 19 33.74 -18.48 3.14
N ALA A 20 34.15 -17.35 3.72
CA ALA A 20 33.31 -16.55 4.65
C ALA A 20 32.42 -15.51 3.97
N ALA A 21 32.41 -15.44 2.64
CA ALA A 21 31.59 -14.46 1.89
C ALA A 21 30.39 -15.15 1.22
N GLY A 22 29.52 -15.78 2.00
CA GLY A 22 28.36 -16.44 1.41
C GLY A 22 27.37 -17.09 2.38
N GLN A 23 27.55 -16.90 3.67
CA GLN A 23 26.47 -17.20 4.60
C GLN A 23 25.66 -15.92 4.76
N THR A 24 24.63 -15.75 3.91
CA THR A 24 23.48 -14.96 4.28
C THR A 24 22.98 -15.54 5.61
N GLU A 25 23.17 -14.81 6.70
CA GLU A 25 22.51 -15.16 7.97
C GLU A 25 21.05 -15.39 7.64
N LYS A 26 20.55 -16.58 7.95
CA LYS A 26 19.16 -16.91 7.75
C LYS A 26 18.38 -15.99 8.66
N LYS A 27 17.68 -15.00 8.06
CA LYS A 27 16.87 -14.03 8.77
C LYS A 27 15.92 -14.81 9.69
N GLU A 28 16.05 -14.71 11.01
CA GLU A 28 15.12 -15.34 11.92
C GLU A 28 13.80 -14.57 11.89
N GLY A 29 12.78 -15.19 11.29
CA GLY A 29 11.43 -14.65 11.18
C GLY A 29 11.19 -13.82 9.92
N TYR A 30 9.92 -13.60 9.62
CA TYR A 30 9.48 -12.76 8.52
C TYR A 30 9.45 -11.28 8.94
N GLU A 31 9.82 -10.41 8.01
CA GLU A 31 9.66 -8.96 8.15
C GLU A 31 8.55 -8.48 7.23
N ILE A 32 7.46 -8.00 7.83
CA ILE A 32 6.24 -7.60 7.15
C ILE A 32 6.03 -6.10 7.37
N VAL A 33 5.90 -5.34 6.29
CA VAL A 33 5.76 -3.89 6.40
C VAL A 33 4.43 -3.43 5.81
N VAL A 34 3.66 -2.70 6.62
CA VAL A 34 2.43 -2.05 6.19
C VAL A 34 2.76 -0.63 5.75
N VAL A 35 2.46 -0.29 4.50
CA VAL A 35 2.75 1.01 3.88
C VAL A 35 1.44 1.73 3.58
N PRO A 36 0.98 2.64 4.45
CA PRO A 36 -0.22 3.45 4.23
C PRO A 36 0.02 4.56 3.20
N LYS A 37 -1.03 5.27 2.81
CA LYS A 37 -0.94 6.48 1.96
C LYS A 37 -0.14 7.59 2.63
N ASP A 38 -0.32 7.75 3.94
CA ASP A 38 0.48 8.63 4.81
C ASP A 38 0.42 8.11 6.25
N ALA A 39 1.30 8.64 7.11
CA ALA A 39 1.39 8.20 8.50
C ALA A 39 0.53 9.03 9.47
N SER A 40 -0.02 10.16 9.04
CA SER A 40 -0.67 11.15 9.91
C SER A 40 -2.20 11.11 9.87
N ASN A 41 -2.77 10.59 8.80
CA ASN A 41 -4.23 10.49 8.65
C ASN A 41 -4.82 9.60 9.76
N PRO A 42 -5.89 10.04 10.45
CA PRO A 42 -6.52 9.27 11.53
C PRO A 42 -6.90 7.83 11.17
N TRP A 43 -7.27 7.57 9.93
CA TRP A 43 -7.54 6.22 9.43
C TRP A 43 -6.31 5.31 9.54
N PHE A 44 -5.15 5.80 9.07
CA PHE A 44 -3.91 5.03 9.09
C PHE A 44 -3.25 5.01 10.47
N VAL A 45 -3.51 6.02 11.32
CA VAL A 45 -3.16 5.96 12.75
C VAL A 45 -3.94 4.82 13.43
N ARG A 46 -5.24 4.66 13.13
CA ARG A 46 -6.03 3.54 13.65
C ARG A 46 -5.57 2.19 13.08
N MET A 47 -5.22 2.14 11.79
CA MET A 47 -4.63 0.94 11.17
C MET A 47 -3.35 0.51 11.91
N LYS A 48 -2.47 1.46 12.24
CA LYS A 48 -1.24 1.18 12.98
C LYS A 48 -1.49 0.50 14.33
N VAL A 49 -2.55 0.86 15.03
CA VAL A 49 -2.91 0.19 16.29
C VAL A 49 -3.15 -1.30 16.06
N GLY A 50 -3.90 -1.67 15.01
CA GLY A 50 -4.13 -3.07 14.65
C GLY A 50 -2.83 -3.80 14.24
N VAL A 51 -1.94 -3.12 13.53
CA VAL A 51 -0.62 -3.66 13.17
C VAL A 51 0.22 -3.96 14.42
N ASP A 52 0.27 -3.02 15.36
CA ASP A 52 1.03 -3.16 16.61
C ASP A 52 0.44 -4.26 17.51
N GLU A 53 -0.89 -4.37 17.57
CA GLU A 53 -1.60 -5.45 18.28
C GLU A 53 -1.26 -6.82 17.68
N TYR A 54 -1.35 -6.96 16.35
CA TYR A 54 -1.00 -8.19 15.64
C TYR A 54 0.47 -8.59 15.85
N ALA A 55 1.40 -7.65 15.76
CA ALA A 55 2.81 -7.90 16.02
C ALA A 55 3.03 -8.43 17.45
N LYS A 56 2.34 -7.85 18.44
CA LYS A 56 2.41 -8.26 19.84
C LYS A 56 1.81 -9.66 20.08
N GLU A 57 0.68 -9.96 19.45
CA GLU A 57 -0.02 -11.23 19.60
C GLU A 57 0.73 -12.40 18.97
N THR A 58 1.34 -12.15 17.79
CA THR A 58 1.98 -13.21 17.01
C THR A 58 3.48 -13.33 17.28
N GLY A 59 4.11 -12.28 17.82
CA GLY A 59 5.57 -12.20 17.95
C GLY A 59 6.31 -12.02 16.61
N LEU A 60 5.59 -11.79 15.50
CA LEU A 60 6.18 -11.52 14.20
C LEU A 60 6.72 -10.10 14.12
N ASN A 61 7.75 -9.88 13.28
CA ASN A 61 8.24 -8.54 12.98
C ASN A 61 7.32 -7.87 11.96
N VAL A 62 6.23 -7.28 12.45
CA VAL A 62 5.24 -6.55 11.64
C VAL A 62 5.17 -5.11 12.13
N TYR A 63 5.29 -4.16 11.22
CA TYR A 63 5.22 -2.73 11.57
C TYR A 63 4.67 -1.90 10.42
N GLN A 64 4.15 -0.71 10.77
CA GLN A 64 3.71 0.28 9.80
C GLN A 64 4.79 1.34 9.58
N ARG A 65 5.07 1.62 8.30
CA ARG A 65 5.97 2.68 7.88
C ARG A 65 5.35 3.45 6.72
N GLY A 66 5.04 4.71 6.94
CA GLY A 66 4.42 5.60 5.95
C GLY A 66 5.21 6.88 5.75
N THR A 67 4.86 7.61 4.70
CA THR A 67 5.35 8.96 4.43
C THR A 67 4.65 9.98 5.34
N PRO A 68 5.23 11.15 5.58
CA PRO A 68 4.60 12.17 6.43
C PRO A 68 3.41 12.87 5.76
N GLN A 69 3.23 12.70 4.46
CA GLN A 69 2.19 13.32 3.64
C GLN A 69 1.78 12.38 2.52
N ILE A 70 0.60 12.61 1.94
CA ILE A 70 0.12 11.88 0.76
C ILE A 70 0.93 12.32 -0.45
N ASP A 71 1.85 11.45 -0.91
CA ASP A 71 2.72 11.69 -2.05
C ASP A 71 3.09 10.35 -2.70
N ALA A 72 2.67 10.16 -3.95
CA ALA A 72 2.90 8.93 -4.68
C ALA A 72 4.40 8.66 -4.95
N THR A 73 5.19 9.72 -5.18
CA THR A 73 6.63 9.60 -5.41
C THR A 73 7.36 9.17 -4.15
N LEU A 74 7.02 9.78 -3.01
CA LEU A 74 7.60 9.40 -1.72
C LEU A 74 7.19 7.98 -1.32
N GLN A 75 5.95 7.57 -1.59
CA GLN A 75 5.50 6.21 -1.32
C GLN A 75 6.26 5.19 -2.19
N ALA A 76 6.41 5.46 -3.48
CA ALA A 76 7.17 4.60 -4.39
C ALA A 76 8.64 4.47 -3.94
N GLN A 77 9.28 5.58 -3.54
CA GLN A 77 10.65 5.57 -3.02
C GLN A 77 10.76 4.75 -1.73
N LEU A 78 9.84 4.93 -0.80
CA LEU A 78 9.80 4.15 0.44
C LEU A 78 9.70 2.64 0.15
N ILE A 79 8.86 2.24 -0.81
CA ILE A 79 8.73 0.83 -1.18
C ILE A 79 10.01 0.31 -1.84
N GLN A 80 10.67 1.10 -2.70
CA GLN A 80 11.98 0.73 -3.27
C GLN A 80 13.04 0.52 -2.18
N ASP A 81 13.06 1.38 -1.16
CA ASP A 81 13.96 1.23 -0.02
C ASP A 81 13.68 -0.07 0.76
N LEU A 82 12.41 -0.43 0.94
CA LEU A 82 12.01 -1.68 1.61
C LEU A 82 12.37 -2.91 0.77
N ILE A 83 12.23 -2.83 -0.56
CA ILE A 83 12.69 -3.88 -1.47
C ILE A 83 14.20 -4.08 -1.33
N ALA A 84 14.98 -2.98 -1.30
CA ALA A 84 16.43 -3.04 -1.13
C ALA A 84 16.85 -3.57 0.25
N GLN A 85 16.05 -3.37 1.30
CA GLN A 85 16.25 -3.93 2.63
C GLN A 85 15.93 -5.44 2.68
N GLY A 86 15.23 -5.98 1.68
CA GLY A 86 14.90 -7.40 1.60
C GLY A 86 13.82 -7.82 2.60
N VAL A 87 12.76 -7.01 2.75
CA VAL A 87 11.57 -7.39 3.51
C VAL A 87 10.88 -8.59 2.87
N ASP A 88 10.13 -9.36 3.65
CA ASP A 88 9.49 -10.59 3.15
C ASP A 88 8.09 -10.31 2.58
N ALA A 89 7.39 -9.32 3.12
CA ALA A 89 6.07 -8.93 2.64
C ALA A 89 5.83 -7.42 2.76
N LEU A 90 5.06 -6.91 1.80
CA LEU A 90 4.56 -5.53 1.76
C LEU A 90 3.03 -5.55 1.75
N CYS A 91 2.41 -4.84 2.70
CA CYS A 91 0.97 -4.59 2.72
C CYS A 91 0.77 -3.11 2.38
N VAL A 92 0.31 -2.80 1.18
CA VAL A 92 0.32 -1.43 0.63
C VAL A 92 -1.09 -0.87 0.48
N VAL A 93 -1.31 0.36 0.96
CA VAL A 93 -2.47 1.16 0.59
C VAL A 93 -2.00 2.22 -0.42
N PRO A 94 -2.24 2.04 -1.72
CA PRO A 94 -1.60 2.85 -2.76
C PRO A 94 -2.17 4.27 -2.80
N VAL A 95 -1.29 5.27 -2.94
CA VAL A 95 -1.68 6.66 -3.18
C VAL A 95 -2.20 6.82 -4.61
N ASP A 96 -1.49 6.22 -5.56
CA ASP A 96 -1.76 6.30 -6.99
C ASP A 96 -1.48 4.93 -7.63
N LEU A 97 -2.48 4.39 -8.33
CA LEU A 97 -2.42 3.02 -8.86
C LEU A 97 -1.45 2.89 -10.03
N GLU A 98 -1.37 3.89 -10.89
CA GLU A 98 -0.55 3.82 -12.11
C GLU A 98 0.94 3.89 -11.77
N SER A 99 1.33 4.84 -10.91
CA SER A 99 2.72 5.06 -10.53
C SER A 99 3.29 3.97 -9.63
N ILE A 100 2.46 3.29 -8.82
CA ILE A 100 2.90 2.26 -7.90
C ILE A 100 3.11 0.90 -8.59
N GLU A 101 2.38 0.60 -9.64
CA GLU A 101 2.38 -0.69 -10.34
C GLU A 101 3.79 -1.19 -10.72
N PRO A 102 4.67 -0.37 -11.34
CA PRO A 102 6.03 -0.80 -11.68
C PRO A 102 6.89 -1.13 -10.44
N VAL A 103 6.63 -0.49 -9.31
CA VAL A 103 7.38 -0.72 -8.06
C VAL A 103 6.93 -2.03 -7.41
N LEU A 104 5.62 -2.31 -7.43
CA LEU A 104 5.09 -3.59 -6.96
C LEU A 104 5.57 -4.76 -7.81
N ALA A 105 5.69 -4.56 -9.14
CA ALA A 105 6.31 -5.54 -10.03
C ALA A 105 7.76 -5.87 -9.64
N GLN A 106 8.54 -4.85 -9.23
CA GLN A 106 9.90 -5.05 -8.72
C GLN A 106 9.90 -5.84 -7.41
N ALA A 107 9.00 -5.54 -6.47
CA ALA A 107 8.85 -6.26 -5.22
C ALA A 107 8.55 -7.75 -5.46
N ARG A 108 7.57 -8.06 -6.31
CA ARG A 108 7.22 -9.44 -6.65
C ARG A 108 8.36 -10.17 -7.36
N LYS A 109 9.08 -9.50 -8.26
CA LYS A 109 10.27 -10.06 -8.91
C LYS A 109 11.40 -10.37 -7.92
N ALA A 110 11.49 -9.61 -6.83
CA ALA A 110 12.43 -9.88 -5.73
C ALA A 110 11.95 -11.01 -4.79
N GLY A 111 10.78 -11.60 -5.02
CA GLY A 111 10.18 -12.66 -4.20
C GLY A 111 9.45 -12.16 -2.96
N ILE A 112 9.18 -10.86 -2.88
CA ILE A 112 8.42 -10.24 -1.79
C ILE A 112 6.93 -10.48 -2.03
N VAL A 113 6.20 -10.92 -1.02
CA VAL A 113 4.74 -11.04 -1.07
C VAL A 113 4.13 -9.65 -1.04
N VAL A 114 3.22 -9.37 -1.98
CA VAL A 114 2.55 -8.06 -2.08
C VAL A 114 1.06 -8.22 -1.84
N ILE A 115 0.57 -7.56 -0.81
CA ILE A 115 -0.86 -7.48 -0.47
C ILE A 115 -1.27 -6.01 -0.55
N THR A 116 -2.44 -5.73 -1.12
CA THR A 116 -2.98 -4.37 -1.16
C THR A 116 -4.28 -4.25 -0.37
N HIS A 117 -4.60 -3.04 -0.01
CA HIS A 117 -5.89 -2.56 0.44
C HIS A 117 -6.20 -1.29 -0.33
N GLU A 118 -7.39 -1.17 -0.87
CA GLU A 118 -7.77 -0.11 -1.82
C GLU A 118 -6.95 -0.15 -3.13
N GLY A 119 -6.59 -1.34 -3.58
CA GLY A 119 -5.75 -1.60 -4.75
C GLY A 119 -6.37 -2.55 -5.78
N ALA A 120 -7.70 -2.68 -5.84
CA ALA A 120 -8.41 -3.71 -6.62
C ALA A 120 -8.07 -3.74 -8.11
N ALA A 121 -7.58 -2.64 -8.71
CA ALA A 121 -7.21 -2.58 -10.12
C ALA A 121 -5.73 -2.91 -10.40
N LEU A 122 -4.93 -3.21 -9.37
CA LEU A 122 -3.51 -3.52 -9.52
C LEU A 122 -3.30 -4.98 -9.96
N GLU A 123 -2.35 -5.19 -10.88
CA GLU A 123 -2.02 -6.51 -11.42
C GLU A 123 -0.84 -7.18 -10.69
N ASN A 124 0.13 -6.38 -10.21
CA ASN A 124 1.33 -6.88 -9.55
C ASN A 124 1.16 -7.05 -8.04
N VAL A 125 0.07 -7.72 -7.65
CA VAL A 125 -0.26 -8.07 -6.27
C VAL A 125 -0.56 -9.56 -6.14
N ASP A 126 -0.34 -10.12 -4.96
CA ASP A 126 -0.73 -11.49 -4.66
C ASP A 126 -2.17 -11.55 -4.16
N TYR A 127 -2.57 -10.56 -3.36
CA TYR A 127 -3.93 -10.40 -2.86
C TYR A 127 -4.27 -8.91 -2.72
N ASP A 128 -5.54 -8.57 -2.99
CA ASP A 128 -6.13 -7.31 -2.58
C ASP A 128 -7.21 -7.59 -1.52
N ILE A 129 -7.13 -6.93 -0.38
CA ILE A 129 -8.02 -7.14 0.76
C ILE A 129 -8.79 -5.86 1.04
N GLU A 130 -10.05 -5.86 0.65
CA GLU A 130 -10.95 -4.74 0.91
C GLU A 130 -11.70 -4.92 2.23
N ALA A 131 -11.75 -3.86 3.04
CA ALA A 131 -12.46 -3.87 4.31
C ALA A 131 -13.98 -3.93 4.15
N PHE A 132 -14.47 -3.49 2.98
CA PHE A 132 -15.89 -3.39 2.62
C PHE A 132 -16.06 -3.39 1.09
N SER A 133 -17.28 -3.56 0.64
CA SER A 133 -17.61 -3.43 -0.79
C SER A 133 -17.56 -1.95 -1.21
N ASN A 134 -16.69 -1.58 -2.15
CA ASN A 134 -16.59 -0.23 -2.69
C ASN A 134 -17.93 0.27 -3.26
N ALA A 135 -18.64 -0.60 -3.99
CA ALA A 135 -19.97 -0.30 -4.49
C ALA A 135 -21.00 -0.07 -3.38
N GLY A 136 -20.98 -0.91 -2.34
CA GLY A 136 -21.84 -0.76 -1.17
C GLY A 136 -21.54 0.51 -0.39
N TYR A 137 -20.27 0.86 -0.24
CA TYR A 137 -19.85 2.07 0.45
C TYR A 137 -20.27 3.34 -0.29
N GLY A 138 -20.06 3.40 -1.61
CA GLY A 138 -20.53 4.51 -2.43
C GLY A 138 -22.05 4.69 -2.39
N ALA A 139 -22.81 3.59 -2.45
CA ALA A 139 -24.26 3.62 -2.30
C ALA A 139 -24.69 4.14 -0.91
N PHE A 140 -24.02 3.68 0.15
CA PHE A 140 -24.29 4.12 1.51
C PHE A 140 -24.03 5.63 1.72
N ILE A 141 -22.93 6.16 1.17
CA ILE A 141 -22.65 7.60 1.19
C ILE A 141 -23.78 8.36 0.49
N MET A 142 -24.22 7.87 -0.68
CA MET A 142 -25.27 8.52 -1.45
C MET A 142 -26.62 8.47 -0.74
N ASP A 143 -26.97 7.38 -0.07
CA ASP A 143 -28.21 7.27 0.72
C ASP A 143 -28.25 8.33 1.83
N ASN A 144 -27.15 8.53 2.55
CA ASN A 144 -27.03 9.57 3.58
C ASN A 144 -27.15 10.98 3.01
N LEU A 145 -26.51 11.24 1.86
CA LEU A 145 -26.64 12.52 1.16
C LEU A 145 -28.08 12.76 0.70
N ALA A 146 -28.71 11.74 0.10
CA ALA A 146 -30.08 11.83 -0.38
C ALA A 146 -31.06 12.12 0.76
N GLU A 147 -30.87 11.50 1.91
CA GLU A 147 -31.69 11.77 3.10
C GLU A 147 -31.51 13.21 3.57
N ALA A 148 -30.29 13.70 3.67
CA ALA A 148 -29.97 15.07 4.06
C ALA A 148 -30.53 16.11 3.06
N MET A 149 -30.66 15.75 1.78
CA MET A 149 -31.20 16.60 0.70
C MET A 149 -32.72 16.45 0.51
N ASN A 150 -33.41 15.65 1.32
CA ASN A 150 -34.81 15.27 1.07
C ASN A 150 -35.03 14.63 -0.30
N LYS A 151 -34.03 13.91 -0.82
CA LYS A 151 -34.03 13.14 -2.07
C LYS A 151 -34.25 13.97 -3.34
N GLU A 152 -33.94 15.27 -3.29
CA GLU A 152 -34.03 16.18 -4.44
C GLU A 152 -32.94 17.25 -4.38
N GLY A 153 -32.63 17.89 -5.53
CA GLY A 153 -31.65 18.96 -5.65
C GLY A 153 -30.40 18.59 -6.39
N VAL A 154 -29.40 19.46 -6.33
CA VAL A 154 -28.14 19.34 -7.08
C VAL A 154 -26.99 19.08 -6.12
N TYR A 155 -26.13 18.14 -6.48
CA TYR A 155 -24.94 17.78 -5.69
C TYR A 155 -23.70 17.67 -6.56
N THR A 156 -22.54 17.62 -5.96
CA THR A 156 -21.26 17.29 -6.61
C THR A 156 -20.54 16.19 -5.85
N THR A 157 -19.53 15.59 -6.49
CA THR A 157 -18.65 14.62 -5.85
C THR A 157 -17.27 15.22 -5.64
N MET A 158 -16.64 14.86 -4.52
CA MET A 158 -15.28 15.27 -4.20
C MET A 158 -14.44 14.02 -3.87
N VAL A 159 -13.22 14.00 -4.37
CA VAL A 159 -12.23 12.94 -4.14
C VAL A 159 -10.91 13.56 -3.73
N ALA A 160 -10.01 12.79 -3.12
CA ALA A 160 -8.69 13.31 -2.77
C ALA A 160 -7.89 13.71 -4.01
N SER A 161 -7.90 12.86 -5.06
CA SER A 161 -7.35 13.17 -6.38
C SER A 161 -8.05 12.32 -7.45
N LEU A 162 -7.93 12.73 -8.72
CA LEU A 162 -8.48 11.98 -9.85
C LEU A 162 -7.72 10.67 -10.13
N THR A 163 -6.54 10.50 -9.56
CA THR A 163 -5.74 9.26 -9.64
C THR A 163 -5.92 8.33 -8.43
N ASN A 164 -6.70 8.76 -7.42
CA ASN A 164 -7.03 7.92 -6.28
C ASN A 164 -8.13 6.92 -6.66
N GLY A 165 -7.74 5.66 -6.91
CA GLY A 165 -8.64 4.62 -7.41
C GLY A 165 -9.85 4.38 -6.52
N SER A 166 -9.65 4.12 -5.23
CA SER A 166 -10.74 3.82 -4.29
C SER A 166 -11.76 4.95 -4.16
N HIS A 167 -11.30 6.21 -4.03
CA HIS A 167 -12.21 7.36 -3.93
C HIS A 167 -13.03 7.57 -5.19
N ASN A 168 -12.43 7.34 -6.37
CA ASN A 168 -13.16 7.44 -7.63
C ASN A 168 -14.19 6.33 -7.76
N GLU A 169 -13.86 5.11 -7.38
CA GLU A 169 -14.76 3.96 -7.39
C GLU A 169 -15.97 4.19 -6.45
N TRP A 170 -15.77 4.71 -5.25
CA TRP A 170 -16.86 5.05 -4.33
C TRP A 170 -17.77 6.14 -4.88
N ALA A 171 -17.17 7.19 -5.47
CA ALA A 171 -17.96 8.27 -6.07
C ALA A 171 -18.77 7.79 -7.28
N ASP A 172 -18.19 6.96 -8.14
CA ASP A 172 -18.89 6.36 -9.29
C ASP A 172 -20.04 5.46 -8.86
N ALA A 173 -19.82 4.62 -7.85
CA ALA A 173 -20.85 3.76 -7.27
C ALA A 173 -22.00 4.58 -6.64
N GLY A 174 -21.67 5.67 -5.94
CA GLY A 174 -22.66 6.60 -5.40
C GLY A 174 -23.50 7.26 -6.47
N VAL A 175 -22.87 7.75 -7.55
CA VAL A 175 -23.58 8.35 -8.68
C VAL A 175 -24.47 7.32 -9.39
N ALA A 176 -23.97 6.11 -9.63
CA ALA A 176 -24.77 5.05 -10.23
C ALA A 176 -25.99 4.67 -9.37
N HIS A 177 -25.80 4.64 -8.05
CA HIS A 177 -26.88 4.41 -7.11
C HIS A 177 -27.92 5.56 -7.12
N GLN A 178 -27.46 6.82 -7.16
CA GLN A 178 -28.35 7.98 -7.24
C GLN A 178 -29.23 7.97 -8.49
N ILE A 179 -28.63 7.72 -9.66
CA ILE A 179 -29.38 7.67 -10.93
C ILE A 179 -30.53 6.66 -10.86
N LYS A 180 -30.29 5.53 -10.24
CA LYS A 180 -31.27 4.44 -10.11
C LYS A 180 -32.33 4.71 -9.05
N THR A 181 -31.95 5.33 -7.92
CA THR A 181 -32.75 5.36 -6.69
C THR A 181 -33.38 6.72 -6.43
N TYR A 182 -32.67 7.81 -6.80
CA TYR A 182 -33.06 9.18 -6.48
C TYR A 182 -33.14 10.06 -7.72
N PRO A 183 -34.14 9.88 -8.59
CA PRO A 183 -34.22 10.54 -9.90
C PRO A 183 -34.45 12.06 -9.85
N LYS A 184 -34.83 12.61 -8.67
CA LYS A 184 -34.95 14.07 -8.47
C LYS A 184 -33.64 14.74 -8.03
N MET A 185 -32.60 13.96 -7.74
CA MET A 185 -31.27 14.46 -7.50
C MET A 185 -30.50 14.56 -8.81
N GLN A 186 -29.63 15.55 -8.94
CA GLN A 186 -28.85 15.77 -10.15
C GLN A 186 -27.41 16.05 -9.80
N LEU A 187 -26.49 15.30 -10.42
CA LEU A 187 -25.06 15.58 -10.36
C LEU A 187 -24.74 16.86 -11.15
N LEU A 188 -24.15 17.84 -10.47
CA LEU A 188 -23.66 19.07 -11.10
C LEU A 188 -22.34 18.74 -11.85
N GLN A 189 -22.32 18.94 -13.15
CA GLN A 189 -21.13 18.69 -13.99
C GLN A 189 -20.59 17.24 -13.83
N ALA A 190 -21.31 16.29 -14.40
CA ALA A 190 -20.96 14.87 -14.37
C ALA A 190 -19.52 14.54 -14.80
N GLU A 191 -18.87 15.43 -15.57
CA GLU A 191 -17.50 15.25 -16.09
C GLU A 191 -16.41 15.88 -15.21
N LYS A 192 -16.78 16.62 -14.16
CA LYS A 192 -15.82 17.31 -13.29
C LYS A 192 -16.05 16.97 -11.82
N ARG A 193 -15.25 16.04 -11.36
CA ARG A 193 -15.10 15.72 -9.96
C ARG A 193 -14.23 16.79 -9.28
N VAL A 194 -14.61 17.23 -8.09
CA VAL A 194 -13.78 18.15 -7.30
C VAL A 194 -12.66 17.36 -6.64
N GLU A 195 -11.44 17.85 -6.73
CA GLU A 195 -10.32 17.33 -5.97
C GLU A 195 -10.18 18.11 -4.65
N SER A 196 -10.06 17.40 -3.54
CA SER A 196 -9.67 18.03 -2.29
C SER A 196 -8.16 18.15 -2.28
N ASN A 197 -7.65 19.35 -2.42
CA ASN A 197 -6.22 19.62 -2.26
C ASN A 197 -5.83 19.71 -0.77
N ASP A 198 -6.43 18.88 0.06
CA ASP A 198 -6.09 18.79 1.48
C ASP A 198 -4.69 18.17 1.64
N ASN A 199 -3.70 19.03 1.53
CA ASN A 199 -2.31 18.79 1.92
C ASN A 199 -2.02 19.55 3.20
#